data_f0f9dc86ac332148fcaa25af7ecba081
#
_entry.id   f0f9dc86ac332148fcaa25af7ecba081
#
_cell.length_a   1.000
_cell.length_b   1.000
_cell.length_c   1.000
_cell.angle_alpha   90.00
_cell.angle_beta   90.00
_cell.angle_gamma   90.00
#
_symmetry.space_group_name_H-M   'P 1'
#
loop_
_entity.id
_entity.type
_entity.pdbx_description
1 polymer ?
#
loop_
_entity_poly.entity_id
_entity_poly.type
_entity_poly.pdbx_seq_one_letter_code
_entity_poly.pdbx_strand_id
1 'polypeptide(L)'
;MEANPRIAVMQPKLLMYDSKNTFEYAGGAGGFIDSYGYPFCRGRLFSTMEKDHGQYDDECDIFWATGAAMFVRASVWHELGGLDGDFFAHMEEIDFCWRVHNAGYRVAYCPQSTLYHVGGGTLPKSNPFKTQLNFRNNLSMLYKNLPDDSRDKVLRLRMFLDGVAAVKFLLEGHFGEYRAVRKAHKEFKEWREGLEKKRAAIKPHAVSQVYQGMLLIEYYLLRRKTFTELRGRFSR
;
A
#
# COMPACT_ATOMS: atom_id res chain seq x y z
N MET A 1 -0.32 -21.95 -3.20
CA MET A 1 0.45 -21.84 -1.94
C MET A 1 1.05 -23.18 -1.52
N GLU A 2 0.31 -24.26 -1.55
CA GLU A 2 0.78 -25.61 -1.18
C GLU A 2 2.06 -26.01 -1.93
N ALA A 3 2.07 -25.88 -3.25
CA ALA A 3 3.21 -26.25 -4.10
C ALA A 3 4.46 -25.35 -3.90
N ASN A 4 4.35 -24.22 -3.21
CA ASN A 4 5.48 -23.31 -2.95
C ASN A 4 5.43 -22.77 -1.52
N PRO A 5 6.17 -23.39 -0.58
CA PRO A 5 6.18 -23.00 0.83
C PRO A 5 6.66 -21.55 1.10
N ARG A 6 7.44 -20.95 0.17
CA ARG A 6 7.88 -19.56 0.31
C ARG A 6 6.78 -18.52 0.04
N ILE A 7 5.70 -18.92 -0.64
CA ILE A 7 4.52 -18.04 -0.81
C ILE A 7 3.73 -18.06 0.48
N ALA A 8 3.82 -16.99 1.25
CA ALA A 8 3.13 -16.84 2.53
C ALA A 8 1.80 -16.12 2.41
N VAL A 9 1.68 -15.23 1.43
CA VAL A 9 0.46 -14.45 1.17
C VAL A 9 0.09 -14.53 -0.30
N MET A 10 -1.22 -14.58 -0.59
CA MET A 10 -1.75 -14.60 -1.95
C MET A 10 -3.05 -13.82 -2.03
N GLN A 11 -3.28 -13.12 -3.15
CA GLN A 11 -4.58 -12.54 -3.43
C GLN A 11 -5.09 -12.98 -4.81
N PRO A 12 -6.42 -13.09 -5.01
CA PRO A 12 -7.05 -13.29 -6.31
C PRO A 12 -7.09 -12.00 -7.12
N LYS A 13 -7.59 -12.07 -8.36
CA LYS A 13 -8.04 -10.91 -9.13
C LYS A 13 -9.24 -10.26 -8.44
N LEU A 14 -9.20 -8.94 -8.24
CA LEU A 14 -10.32 -8.18 -7.70
C LEU A 14 -10.91 -7.28 -8.76
N LEU A 15 -12.20 -7.45 -9.00
CA LEU A 15 -13.02 -6.61 -9.88
C LEU A 15 -14.12 -5.92 -9.07
N MET A 16 -14.59 -4.79 -9.57
CA MET A 16 -15.69 -4.06 -8.96
C MET A 16 -16.98 -4.87 -9.07
N TYR A 17 -17.77 -4.93 -7.99
CA TYR A 17 -19.05 -5.62 -7.99
C TYR A 17 -20.04 -5.01 -9.00
N ASP A 18 -20.14 -3.67 -9.04
CA ASP A 18 -21.05 -2.94 -9.91
C ASP A 18 -20.53 -2.78 -11.35
N SER A 19 -19.24 -3.07 -11.61
CA SER A 19 -18.60 -2.99 -12.93
C SER A 19 -17.62 -4.15 -13.09
N LYS A 20 -18.15 -5.34 -13.38
CA LYS A 20 -17.45 -6.63 -13.36
C LYS A 20 -16.29 -6.76 -14.36
N ASN A 21 -16.09 -5.79 -15.22
CA ASN A 21 -14.97 -5.69 -16.15
C ASN A 21 -13.99 -4.56 -15.79
N THR A 22 -14.05 -4.01 -14.56
CA THR A 22 -13.18 -2.94 -14.09
C THR A 22 -12.45 -3.41 -12.85
N PHE A 23 -11.13 -3.20 -12.80
CA PHE A 23 -10.35 -3.55 -11.61
C PHE A 23 -10.81 -2.77 -10.39
N GLU A 24 -10.83 -3.45 -9.24
CA GLU A 24 -11.24 -2.84 -7.99
C GLU A 24 -10.13 -1.90 -7.47
N TYR A 25 -10.54 -0.83 -6.79
CA TYR A 25 -9.66 0.23 -6.31
C TYR A 25 -8.57 -0.28 -5.35
N ALA A 26 -8.94 -1.15 -4.41
CA ALA A 26 -8.05 -1.64 -3.36
C ALA A 26 -7.58 -3.07 -3.67
N GLY A 27 -6.58 -3.20 -4.52
CA GLY A 27 -5.95 -4.49 -4.81
C GLY A 27 -5.88 -4.87 -6.28
N GLY A 28 -6.93 -4.65 -7.07
CA GLY A 28 -6.95 -4.93 -8.51
C GLY A 28 -6.33 -6.29 -8.88
N ALA A 29 -5.30 -6.28 -9.71
CA ALA A 29 -4.50 -7.44 -10.09
C ALA A 29 -3.14 -7.51 -9.33
N GLY A 30 -3.17 -7.18 -8.02
CA GLY A 30 -2.00 -7.17 -7.14
C GLY A 30 -1.47 -5.78 -6.83
N GLY A 31 -1.03 -5.60 -5.59
CA GLY A 31 -0.55 -4.34 -5.06
C GLY A 31 0.96 -4.19 -5.12
N PHE A 32 1.41 -2.96 -5.37
CA PHE A 32 2.80 -2.53 -5.40
C PHE A 32 2.99 -1.25 -4.59
N ILE A 33 4.24 -0.88 -4.33
CA ILE A 33 4.59 0.37 -3.66
C ILE A 33 5.78 1.00 -4.41
N ASP A 34 5.86 2.33 -4.46
CA ASP A 34 7.05 2.99 -4.96
C ASP A 34 8.09 3.24 -3.87
N SER A 35 9.30 3.65 -4.25
CA SER A 35 10.41 3.93 -3.33
C SER A 35 10.11 5.03 -2.30
N TYR A 36 9.00 5.74 -2.45
CA TYR A 36 8.55 6.80 -1.55
C TYR A 36 7.30 6.42 -0.74
N GLY A 37 6.87 5.15 -0.85
CA GLY A 37 5.75 4.63 -0.08
C GLY A 37 4.37 4.98 -0.60
N TYR A 38 4.22 5.28 -1.89
CA TYR A 38 2.90 5.42 -2.53
C TYR A 38 2.40 4.06 -3.02
N PRO A 39 1.32 3.52 -2.42
CA PRO A 39 0.77 2.24 -2.86
C PRO A 39 -0.06 2.41 -4.14
N PHE A 40 0.07 1.44 -5.03
CA PHE A 40 -0.69 1.34 -6.28
C PHE A 40 -0.92 -0.12 -6.64
N CYS A 41 -1.71 -0.37 -7.69
CA CYS A 41 -2.02 -1.74 -8.10
C CYS A 41 -1.86 -1.90 -9.61
N ARG A 42 -1.63 -3.12 -10.05
CA ARG A 42 -1.95 -3.49 -11.43
C ARG A 42 -3.46 -3.32 -11.60
N GLY A 43 -3.86 -2.51 -12.58
CA GLY A 43 -5.26 -2.12 -12.79
C GLY A 43 -5.69 -0.82 -12.11
N ARG A 44 -4.83 -0.16 -11.28
CA ARG A 44 -5.15 1.14 -10.68
C ARG A 44 -3.92 1.98 -10.35
N LEU A 45 -3.86 3.20 -10.88
CA LEU A 45 -2.94 4.26 -10.45
C LEU A 45 -3.73 5.46 -9.92
N PHE A 46 -3.56 5.81 -8.66
CA PHE A 46 -4.34 6.85 -7.96
C PHE A 46 -5.85 6.70 -8.18
N SER A 47 -6.49 7.63 -8.89
CA SER A 47 -7.93 7.62 -9.18
C SER A 47 -8.30 6.96 -10.51
N THR A 48 -7.32 6.54 -11.32
CA THR A 48 -7.56 5.87 -12.59
C THR A 48 -7.65 4.36 -12.38
N MET A 49 -8.81 3.77 -12.66
CA MET A 49 -9.02 2.33 -12.73
C MET A 49 -9.00 1.87 -14.19
N GLU A 50 -8.37 0.74 -14.43
CA GLU A 50 -8.32 0.11 -15.75
C GLU A 50 -9.47 -0.89 -15.91
N LYS A 51 -9.89 -1.10 -17.17
CA LYS A 51 -10.77 -2.22 -17.50
C LYS A 51 -9.94 -3.50 -17.62
N ASP A 52 -10.52 -4.62 -17.21
CA ASP A 52 -9.93 -5.94 -17.38
C ASP A 52 -10.21 -6.43 -18.83
N HIS A 53 -9.13 -6.65 -19.55
CA HIS A 53 -9.10 -7.23 -20.89
C HIS A 53 -8.17 -8.47 -20.93
N GLY A 54 -7.85 -9.03 -19.75
CA GLY A 54 -6.89 -10.12 -19.60
C GLY A 54 -5.42 -9.67 -19.57
N GLN A 55 -5.14 -8.38 -19.54
CA GLN A 55 -3.76 -7.83 -19.55
C GLN A 55 -2.94 -8.18 -18.30
N TYR A 56 -3.57 -8.70 -17.25
CA TYR A 56 -2.95 -9.12 -15.98
C TYR A 56 -3.37 -10.54 -15.60
N ASP A 57 -3.50 -11.44 -16.56
CA ASP A 57 -3.84 -12.86 -16.34
C ASP A 57 -2.60 -13.75 -16.11
N ASP A 58 -1.44 -13.13 -15.86
CA ASP A 58 -0.20 -13.79 -15.49
C ASP A 58 -0.04 -13.86 -13.96
N GLU A 59 0.39 -15.02 -13.46
CA GLU A 59 0.84 -15.14 -12.07
C GLU A 59 2.12 -14.32 -11.85
N CYS A 60 2.20 -13.58 -10.77
CA CYS A 60 3.40 -12.80 -10.44
C CYS A 60 3.56 -12.59 -8.93
N ASP A 61 4.78 -12.26 -8.53
CA ASP A 61 5.03 -11.69 -7.22
C ASP A 61 4.53 -10.26 -7.17
N ILE A 62 3.94 -9.90 -6.04
CA ILE A 62 3.42 -8.57 -5.75
C ILE A 62 3.98 -8.07 -4.43
N PHE A 63 3.92 -6.77 -4.19
CA PHE A 63 4.39 -6.23 -2.91
C PHE A 63 3.38 -6.41 -1.79
N TRP A 64 2.07 -6.18 -2.05
CA TRP A 64 1.03 -6.33 -1.04
C TRP A 64 -0.25 -6.92 -1.62
N ALA A 65 -0.95 -7.66 -0.77
CA ALA A 65 -2.27 -8.20 -1.00
C ALA A 65 -3.30 -7.38 -0.22
N THR A 66 -4.47 -7.16 -0.83
CA THR A 66 -5.55 -6.39 -0.21
C THR A 66 -6.22 -7.12 0.95
N GLY A 67 -6.55 -6.40 2.03
CA GLY A 67 -7.34 -6.93 3.13
C GLY A 67 -8.72 -7.46 2.74
N ALA A 68 -9.25 -7.07 1.58
CA ALA A 68 -10.54 -7.57 1.08
C ALA A 68 -10.49 -9.06 0.67
N ALA A 69 -9.30 -9.59 0.32
CA ALA A 69 -9.14 -10.97 -0.13
C ALA A 69 -7.68 -11.48 0.03
N MET A 70 -7.13 -11.31 1.22
CA MET A 70 -5.79 -11.75 1.55
C MET A 70 -5.82 -13.18 2.12
N PHE A 71 -5.26 -14.14 1.39
CA PHE A 71 -5.03 -15.49 1.88
C PHE A 71 -3.65 -15.56 2.50
N VAL A 72 -3.55 -15.99 3.76
CA VAL A 72 -2.31 -16.01 4.51
C VAL A 72 -2.03 -17.42 5.04
N ARG A 73 -0.78 -17.85 4.96
CA ARG A 73 -0.32 -19.08 5.61
C ARG A 73 -0.37 -18.89 7.14
N ALA A 74 -1.15 -19.71 7.83
CA ALA A 74 -1.40 -19.54 9.27
C ALA A 74 -0.10 -19.52 10.11
N SER A 75 0.89 -20.33 9.78
CA SER A 75 2.19 -20.33 10.47
C SER A 75 2.88 -18.97 10.37
N VAL A 76 2.90 -18.34 9.20
CA VAL A 76 3.52 -17.02 8.99
C VAL A 76 2.69 -15.91 9.63
N TRP A 77 1.36 -16.03 9.63
CA TRP A 77 0.50 -15.11 10.37
C TRP A 77 0.86 -15.08 11.86
N HIS A 78 1.00 -16.24 12.48
CA HIS A 78 1.37 -16.33 13.89
C HIS A 78 2.82 -15.91 14.15
N GLU A 79 3.75 -16.29 13.29
CA GLU A 79 5.17 -15.92 13.37
C GLU A 79 5.35 -14.38 13.38
N LEU A 80 4.61 -13.68 12.51
CA LEU A 80 4.73 -12.22 12.36
C LEU A 80 3.72 -11.44 13.22
N GLY A 81 2.87 -12.10 14.02
CA GLY A 81 1.91 -11.47 14.91
C GLY A 81 0.70 -10.84 14.24
N GLY A 82 0.38 -11.24 13.00
CA GLY A 82 -0.79 -10.75 12.26
C GLY A 82 -0.73 -9.27 11.88
N LEU A 83 -1.89 -8.62 11.73
CA LEU A 83 -1.99 -7.19 11.47
C LEU A 83 -1.62 -6.38 12.71
N ASP A 84 -0.97 -5.23 12.50
CA ASP A 84 -0.64 -4.30 13.58
C ASP A 84 -1.88 -3.49 14.01
N GLY A 85 -2.44 -3.82 15.16
CA GLY A 85 -3.67 -3.21 15.66
C GLY A 85 -3.62 -1.69 15.87
N ASP A 86 -2.43 -1.09 16.00
CA ASP A 86 -2.29 0.36 16.14
C ASP A 86 -2.74 1.11 14.88
N PHE A 87 -2.71 0.47 13.71
CA PHE A 87 -3.19 1.08 12.47
C PHE A 87 -4.70 1.31 12.48
N PHE A 88 -5.47 0.47 13.14
CA PHE A 88 -6.94 0.43 13.15
C PHE A 88 -7.53 0.11 11.77
N ALA A 89 -7.24 0.90 10.75
CA ALA A 89 -7.65 0.68 9.35
C ALA A 89 -6.72 1.45 8.40
N HIS A 90 -6.54 0.94 7.19
CA HIS A 90 -5.66 1.41 6.12
C HIS A 90 -4.16 1.25 6.41
N MET A 91 -3.45 0.68 5.45
CA MET A 91 -2.02 0.36 5.45
C MET A 91 -1.61 -0.84 6.33
N GLU A 92 -2.50 -1.40 7.15
CA GLU A 92 -2.20 -2.55 8.01
C GLU A 92 -1.87 -3.80 7.20
N GLU A 93 -2.56 -4.01 6.08
CA GLU A 93 -2.32 -5.11 5.16
C GLU A 93 -1.00 -4.93 4.39
N ILE A 94 -0.69 -3.68 4.02
CA ILE A 94 0.56 -3.34 3.32
C ILE A 94 1.74 -3.50 4.28
N ASP A 95 1.61 -3.04 5.52
CA ASP A 95 2.58 -3.23 6.59
C ASP A 95 2.85 -4.72 6.85
N PHE A 96 1.78 -5.52 6.93
CA PHE A 96 1.91 -6.97 7.12
C PHE A 96 2.67 -7.62 5.97
N CYS A 97 2.31 -7.31 4.71
CA CYS A 97 3.00 -7.83 3.54
C CYS A 97 4.47 -7.39 3.50
N TRP A 98 4.79 -6.17 3.93
CA TRP A 98 6.18 -5.72 4.02
C TRP A 98 6.97 -6.52 5.07
N ARG A 99 6.36 -6.83 6.22
CA ARG A 99 6.97 -7.73 7.23
C ARG A 99 7.15 -9.16 6.69
N VAL A 100 6.22 -9.63 5.86
CA VAL A 100 6.34 -10.92 5.16
C VAL A 100 7.57 -10.92 4.25
N HIS A 101 7.80 -9.86 3.47
CA HIS A 101 9.02 -9.70 2.67
C HIS A 101 10.29 -9.63 3.53
N ASN A 102 10.28 -8.86 4.61
CA ASN A 102 11.40 -8.77 5.55
C ASN A 102 11.74 -10.13 6.21
N ALA A 103 10.78 -11.03 6.35
CA ALA A 103 10.98 -12.39 6.84
C ALA A 103 11.45 -13.37 5.73
N GLY A 104 11.65 -12.92 4.49
CA GLY A 104 12.14 -13.73 3.38
C GLY A 104 11.05 -14.54 2.65
N TYR A 105 9.78 -14.29 2.94
CA TYR A 105 8.65 -14.89 2.25
C TYR A 105 8.23 -14.07 1.02
N ARG A 106 7.34 -14.65 0.22
CA ARG A 106 6.80 -14.04 -1.00
C ARG A 106 5.30 -13.74 -0.82
N VAL A 107 4.87 -12.66 -1.46
CA VAL A 107 3.47 -12.30 -1.66
C VAL A 107 3.16 -12.50 -3.15
N ALA A 108 2.09 -13.21 -3.50
CA ALA A 108 1.78 -13.59 -4.88
C ALA A 108 0.36 -13.20 -5.30
N TYR A 109 0.17 -13.04 -6.59
CA TYR A 109 -1.11 -12.82 -7.24
C TYR A 109 -1.54 -14.08 -8.00
N CYS A 110 -2.83 -14.43 -7.89
CA CYS A 110 -3.45 -15.60 -8.52
C CYS A 110 -4.58 -15.16 -9.46
N PRO A 111 -4.35 -15.01 -10.77
CA PRO A 111 -5.36 -14.56 -11.74
C PRO A 111 -6.47 -15.57 -11.99
N GLN A 112 -6.24 -16.86 -11.70
CA GLN A 112 -7.22 -17.94 -11.92
C GLN A 112 -8.41 -17.86 -10.96
N SER A 113 -8.28 -17.10 -9.87
CA SER A 113 -9.36 -16.81 -8.93
C SER A 113 -9.78 -15.35 -9.04
N THR A 114 -11.08 -15.11 -9.18
CA THR A 114 -11.64 -13.76 -9.27
C THR A 114 -12.65 -13.50 -8.16
N LEU A 115 -12.54 -12.33 -7.53
CA LEU A 115 -13.46 -11.85 -6.50
C LEU A 115 -14.07 -10.52 -6.93
N TYR A 116 -15.38 -10.35 -6.72
CA TYR A 116 -16.08 -9.10 -6.94
C TYR A 116 -16.31 -8.37 -5.62
N HIS A 117 -15.76 -7.17 -5.49
CA HIS A 117 -15.75 -6.41 -4.24
C HIS A 117 -16.65 -5.16 -4.34
N VAL A 118 -17.49 -4.95 -3.32
CA VAL A 118 -18.43 -3.81 -3.29
C VAL A 118 -17.72 -2.48 -3.05
N GLY A 119 -16.57 -2.48 -2.42
CA GLY A 119 -15.78 -1.29 -2.11
C GLY A 119 -16.49 -0.23 -1.24
N GLY A 120 -15.75 0.44 -0.37
CA GLY A 120 -16.27 1.61 0.38
C GLY A 120 -17.25 1.31 1.50
N GLY A 121 -17.45 0.04 1.90
CA GLY A 121 -18.44 -0.38 2.90
C GLY A 121 -18.15 0.11 4.33
N THR A 122 -16.89 0.44 4.66
CA THR A 122 -16.52 0.76 6.05
C THR A 122 -16.45 2.26 6.34
N LEU A 123 -15.93 3.07 5.42
CA LEU A 123 -15.79 4.52 5.60
C LEU A 123 -16.12 5.27 4.30
N PRO A 124 -16.91 6.35 4.33
CA PRO A 124 -17.18 7.19 3.16
C PRO A 124 -15.90 7.72 2.52
N LYS A 125 -15.93 7.97 1.19
CA LYS A 125 -14.75 8.46 0.45
C LYS A 125 -14.21 9.81 0.96
N SER A 126 -15.10 10.72 1.38
CA SER A 126 -14.78 12.04 1.94
C SER A 126 -14.93 12.05 3.47
N ASN A 127 -13.98 11.45 4.17
CA ASN A 127 -13.98 11.44 5.65
C ASN A 127 -12.60 11.90 6.14
N PRO A 128 -12.51 13.05 6.86
CA PRO A 128 -11.24 13.53 7.42
C PRO A 128 -10.52 12.51 8.31
N PHE A 129 -11.27 11.65 9.01
CA PHE A 129 -10.69 10.58 9.80
C PHE A 129 -9.97 9.54 8.92
N LYS A 130 -10.55 9.18 7.77
CA LYS A 130 -9.89 8.32 6.78
C LYS A 130 -8.60 8.96 6.26
N THR A 131 -8.63 10.26 5.97
CA THR A 131 -7.43 11.02 5.57
C THR A 131 -6.37 10.97 6.66
N GLN A 132 -6.74 11.24 7.92
CA GLN A 132 -5.81 11.14 9.06
C GLN A 132 -5.15 9.74 9.15
N LEU A 133 -5.94 8.68 9.09
CA LEU A 133 -5.43 7.31 9.14
C LEU A 133 -4.44 7.03 7.99
N ASN A 134 -4.80 7.37 6.76
CA ASN A 134 -3.94 7.14 5.60
C ASN A 134 -2.58 7.84 5.74
N PHE A 135 -2.54 9.12 6.14
CA PHE A 135 -1.28 9.86 6.29
C PHE A 135 -0.45 9.36 7.48
N ARG A 136 -1.07 9.17 8.65
CA ARG A 136 -0.39 8.66 9.86
C ARG A 136 0.16 7.26 9.63
N ASN A 137 -0.68 6.36 9.15
CA ASN A 137 -0.32 4.95 9.00
C ASN A 137 0.72 4.75 7.90
N ASN A 138 0.65 5.53 6.81
CA ASN A 138 1.69 5.48 5.78
C ASN A 138 3.06 5.89 6.34
N LEU A 139 3.17 6.99 7.09
CA LEU A 139 4.42 7.39 7.73
C LEU A 139 4.89 6.35 8.76
N SER A 140 3.98 5.75 9.53
CA SER A 140 4.28 4.72 10.53
C SER A 140 4.79 3.43 9.86
N MET A 141 4.15 3.00 8.78
CA MET A 141 4.56 1.86 7.97
C MET A 141 5.97 2.08 7.39
N LEU A 142 6.22 3.25 6.79
CA LEU A 142 7.54 3.60 6.25
C LEU A 142 8.61 3.60 7.34
N TYR A 143 8.31 4.20 8.50
CA TYR A 143 9.25 4.23 9.63
C TYR A 143 9.64 2.83 10.09
N LYS A 144 8.65 1.92 10.18
CA LYS A 144 8.87 0.54 10.63
C LYS A 144 9.69 -0.29 9.65
N ASN A 145 9.42 -0.15 8.36
CA ASN A 145 9.82 -1.16 7.36
C ASN A 145 10.93 -0.70 6.41
N LEU A 146 11.19 0.59 6.24
CA LEU A 146 12.29 1.05 5.37
C LEU A 146 13.67 0.70 5.96
N PRO A 147 14.65 0.33 5.12
CA PRO A 147 16.05 0.22 5.53
C PRO A 147 16.58 1.52 6.18
N ASP A 148 17.57 1.40 7.07
CA ASP A 148 18.08 2.54 7.84
C ASP A 148 18.72 3.64 6.96
N ASP A 149 19.36 3.25 5.86
CA ASP A 149 20.04 4.13 4.91
C ASP A 149 19.08 5.04 4.12
N SER A 150 17.84 4.62 3.93
CA SER A 150 16.82 5.32 3.14
C SER A 150 15.72 5.94 3.98
N ARG A 151 15.44 5.41 5.18
CA ARG A 151 14.31 5.78 6.04
C ARG A 151 14.15 7.28 6.22
N ASP A 152 15.17 7.94 6.74
CA ASP A 152 15.06 9.34 7.14
C ASP A 152 14.93 10.28 5.93
N LYS A 153 15.58 9.93 4.82
CA LYS A 153 15.45 10.66 3.55
C LYS A 153 14.04 10.55 3.00
N VAL A 154 13.49 9.34 2.94
CA VAL A 154 12.14 9.09 2.44
C VAL A 154 11.10 9.76 3.32
N LEU A 155 11.20 9.63 4.65
CA LEU A 155 10.26 10.25 5.58
C LEU A 155 10.26 11.77 5.49
N ARG A 156 11.43 12.42 5.38
CA ARG A 156 11.48 13.89 5.19
C ARG A 156 10.77 14.32 3.91
N LEU A 157 11.01 13.64 2.80
CA LEU A 157 10.36 13.95 1.54
C LEU A 157 8.84 13.69 1.62
N ARG A 158 8.41 12.58 2.22
CA ARG A 158 6.99 12.27 2.42
C ARG A 158 6.30 13.34 3.28
N MET A 159 6.87 13.71 4.41
CA MET A 159 6.30 14.78 5.24
C MET A 159 6.21 16.11 4.52
N PHE A 160 7.18 16.44 3.65
CA PHE A 160 7.09 17.62 2.78
C PHE A 160 5.94 17.51 1.77
N LEU A 161 5.81 16.39 1.07
CA LEU A 161 4.74 16.15 0.09
C LEU A 161 3.36 16.11 0.75
N ASP A 162 3.26 15.56 1.94
CA ASP A 162 2.04 15.59 2.76
C ASP A 162 1.66 17.04 3.13
N GLY A 163 2.67 17.88 3.41
CA GLY A 163 2.47 19.33 3.61
C GLY A 163 1.92 20.01 2.36
N VAL A 164 2.44 19.68 1.17
CA VAL A 164 1.90 20.18 -0.11
C VAL A 164 0.45 19.72 -0.30
N ALA A 165 0.14 18.45 0.00
CA ALA A 165 -1.24 17.96 -0.06
C ALA A 165 -2.16 18.69 0.93
N ALA A 166 -1.68 18.99 2.15
CA ALA A 166 -2.44 19.74 3.14
C ALA A 166 -2.74 21.18 2.64
N VAL A 167 -1.76 21.86 2.05
CA VAL A 167 -1.98 23.19 1.45
C VAL A 167 -3.00 23.11 0.30
N LYS A 168 -2.93 22.10 -0.55
CA LYS A 168 -3.93 21.85 -1.59
C LYS A 168 -5.34 21.72 -0.99
N PHE A 169 -5.53 20.90 0.03
CA PHE A 169 -6.82 20.75 0.73
C PHE A 169 -7.33 22.10 1.27
N LEU A 170 -6.42 22.92 1.84
CA LEU A 170 -6.77 24.24 2.35
C LEU A 170 -7.27 25.17 1.23
N LEU A 171 -6.58 25.20 0.09
CA LEU A 171 -6.95 26.02 -1.06
C LEU A 171 -8.26 25.58 -1.72
N GLU A 172 -8.59 24.28 -1.64
CA GLU A 172 -9.86 23.71 -2.12
C GLU A 172 -11.03 23.85 -1.12
N GLY A 173 -10.79 24.48 0.05
CA GLY A 173 -11.81 24.65 1.09
C GLY A 173 -12.06 23.38 1.93
N HIS A 174 -11.23 22.35 1.80
CA HIS A 174 -11.34 21.09 2.53
C HIS A 174 -10.61 21.19 3.90
N PHE A 175 -11.11 22.04 4.78
CA PHE A 175 -10.48 22.33 6.08
C PHE A 175 -10.38 21.11 7.00
N GLY A 176 -11.31 20.15 6.88
CA GLY A 176 -11.30 18.90 7.64
C GLY A 176 -10.07 18.06 7.31
N GLU A 177 -9.81 17.86 6.02
CA GLU A 177 -8.67 17.11 5.48
C GLU A 177 -7.34 17.79 5.80
N TYR A 178 -7.27 19.13 5.70
CA TYR A 178 -6.09 19.89 6.14
C TYR A 178 -5.75 19.62 7.61
N ARG A 179 -6.75 19.70 8.50
CA ARG A 179 -6.57 19.43 9.95
C ARG A 179 -6.18 17.96 10.16
N ALA A 180 -6.76 17.03 9.39
CA ALA A 180 -6.48 15.60 9.46
C ALA A 180 -5.00 15.29 9.13
N VAL A 181 -4.42 15.89 8.09
CA VAL A 181 -2.98 15.72 7.78
C VAL A 181 -2.10 16.24 8.91
N ARG A 182 -2.38 17.43 9.46
CA ARG A 182 -1.63 17.97 10.59
C ARG A 182 -1.71 17.07 11.83
N LYS A 183 -2.90 16.54 12.13
CA LYS A 183 -3.11 15.60 13.23
C LYS A 183 -2.35 14.31 13.02
N ALA A 184 -2.39 13.76 11.78
CA ALA A 184 -1.63 12.57 11.40
C ALA A 184 -0.12 12.74 11.66
N HIS A 185 0.47 13.86 11.27
CA HIS A 185 1.88 14.16 11.54
C HIS A 185 2.21 14.29 13.03
N LYS A 186 1.29 14.86 13.83
CA LYS A 186 1.45 14.94 15.28
C LYS A 186 1.45 13.55 15.90
N GLU A 187 0.42 12.75 15.61
CA GLU A 187 0.29 11.37 16.09
C GLU A 187 1.48 10.49 15.68
N PHE A 188 1.93 10.59 14.43
CA PHE A 188 3.13 9.87 13.98
C PHE A 188 4.37 10.20 14.83
N LYS A 189 4.57 11.50 15.20
CA LYS A 189 5.68 11.89 16.05
C LYS A 189 5.55 11.32 17.48
N GLU A 190 4.35 11.31 18.01
CA GLU A 190 4.04 10.75 19.33
C GLU A 190 4.27 9.22 19.38
N TRP A 191 4.02 8.53 18.26
CA TRP A 191 4.17 7.09 18.16
C TRP A 191 5.61 6.59 17.95
N ARG A 192 6.56 7.47 17.65
CA ARG A 192 7.92 7.11 17.24
C ARG A 192 8.62 6.13 18.19
N GLU A 193 8.48 6.28 19.50
CA GLU A 193 9.09 5.36 20.46
C GLU A 193 8.53 3.93 20.33
N GLY A 194 7.21 3.79 20.19
CA GLY A 194 6.55 2.51 19.96
C GLY A 194 6.92 1.88 18.62
N LEU A 195 7.01 2.72 17.57
CA LEU A 195 7.42 2.29 16.23
C LEU A 195 8.88 1.80 16.24
N GLU A 196 9.79 2.43 16.98
CA GLU A 196 11.18 2.00 17.09
C GLU A 196 11.29 0.59 17.72
N LYS A 197 10.52 0.33 18.77
CA LYS A 197 10.46 -1.00 19.39
C LYS A 197 9.97 -2.07 18.40
N LYS A 198 8.93 -1.76 17.60
CA LYS A 198 8.41 -2.65 16.55
C LYS A 198 9.46 -2.85 15.44
N ARG A 199 10.12 -1.77 14.99
CA ARG A 199 11.17 -1.82 13.99
C ARG A 199 12.34 -2.72 14.39
N ALA A 200 12.79 -2.64 15.63
CA ALA A 200 13.88 -3.47 16.15
C ALA A 200 13.58 -4.98 16.02
N ALA A 201 12.31 -5.37 16.17
CA ALA A 201 11.86 -6.76 15.98
C ALA A 201 11.84 -7.19 14.50
N ILE A 202 11.52 -6.26 13.57
CA ILE A 202 11.41 -6.53 12.12
C ILE A 202 12.78 -6.69 11.47
N LYS A 203 13.81 -5.94 11.90
CA LYS A 203 15.14 -5.86 11.26
C LYS A 203 15.04 -5.52 9.75
N PRO A 204 14.54 -4.34 9.40
CA PRO A 204 14.22 -4.00 8.01
C PRO A 204 15.44 -4.02 7.10
N HIS A 205 15.24 -4.48 5.87
CA HIS A 205 16.23 -4.46 4.79
C HIS A 205 15.56 -4.14 3.44
N ALA A 206 16.35 -4.03 2.38
CA ALA A 206 15.80 -3.85 1.04
C ALA A 206 15.04 -5.10 0.61
N VAL A 207 13.82 -4.92 0.12
CA VAL A 207 12.93 -6.00 -0.31
C VAL A 207 12.62 -5.90 -1.80
N SER A 208 12.14 -6.98 -2.38
CA SER A 208 11.73 -7.04 -3.79
C SER A 208 10.37 -6.38 -4.04
N GLN A 209 10.02 -6.20 -5.31
CA GLN A 209 8.73 -5.68 -5.80
C GLN A 209 8.44 -4.21 -5.44
N VAL A 210 9.47 -3.43 -5.07
CA VAL A 210 9.37 -1.97 -4.89
C VAL A 210 9.67 -1.28 -6.23
N TYR A 211 8.76 -0.42 -6.70
CA TYR A 211 8.95 0.38 -7.90
C TYR A 211 9.98 1.48 -7.68
N GLN A 212 11.06 1.48 -8.47
CA GLN A 212 12.21 2.38 -8.33
C GLN A 212 11.99 3.75 -9.01
N GLY A 213 10.75 4.20 -9.08
CA GLY A 213 10.34 5.51 -9.58
C GLY A 213 9.53 6.26 -8.54
N MET A 214 9.10 7.46 -8.90
CA MET A 214 8.18 8.28 -8.09
C MET A 214 6.81 8.32 -8.77
N LEU A 215 5.84 7.61 -8.24
CA LEU A 215 4.52 7.45 -8.83
C LEU A 215 3.80 8.79 -9.07
N LEU A 216 4.02 9.78 -8.18
CA LEU A 216 3.49 11.14 -8.36
C LEU A 216 3.97 11.78 -9.67
N ILE A 217 5.27 11.66 -9.99
CA ILE A 217 5.83 12.20 -11.23
C ILE A 217 5.27 11.45 -12.43
N GLU A 218 5.25 10.10 -12.37
CA GLU A 218 4.71 9.26 -13.43
C GLU A 218 3.26 9.67 -13.78
N TYR A 219 2.43 9.78 -12.75
CA TYR A 219 1.00 9.99 -12.92
C TYR A 219 0.62 11.43 -13.26
N TYR A 220 1.15 12.43 -12.52
CA TYR A 220 0.72 13.82 -12.65
C TYR A 220 1.52 14.61 -13.68
N LEU A 221 2.83 14.38 -13.76
CA LEU A 221 3.72 15.11 -14.66
C LEU A 221 3.85 14.42 -16.02
N LEU A 222 4.18 13.12 -16.02
CA LEU A 222 4.37 12.34 -17.25
C LEU A 222 3.07 11.76 -17.82
N ARG A 223 1.95 11.95 -17.12
CA ARG A 223 0.59 11.55 -17.52
C ARG A 223 0.43 10.05 -17.80
N ARG A 224 1.26 9.18 -17.20
CA ARG A 224 1.13 7.73 -17.26
C ARG A 224 0.02 7.28 -16.34
N LYS A 225 -1.05 6.77 -16.90
CA LYS A 225 -2.30 6.49 -16.19
C LYS A 225 -2.55 5.02 -15.93
N THR A 226 -1.83 4.14 -16.60
CA THR A 226 -1.94 2.69 -16.46
C THR A 226 -0.64 2.07 -15.96
N PHE A 227 -0.74 0.90 -15.34
CA PHE A 227 0.43 0.18 -14.83
C PHE A 227 1.43 -0.16 -15.94
N THR A 228 0.95 -0.53 -17.13
CA THR A 228 1.80 -0.90 -18.29
C THR A 228 2.56 0.30 -18.87
N GLU A 229 2.15 1.52 -18.59
CA GLU A 229 2.86 2.74 -19.03
C GLU A 229 4.05 3.09 -18.12
N LEU A 230 4.14 2.51 -16.93
CA LEU A 230 5.23 2.78 -16.00
C LEU A 230 6.58 2.33 -16.59
N ARG A 231 7.60 3.18 -16.55
CA ARG A 231 8.93 2.97 -17.16
C ARG A 231 10.02 2.62 -16.15
N GLY A 232 9.74 2.76 -14.86
CA GLY A 232 10.67 2.40 -13.79
C GLY A 232 10.87 0.88 -13.69
N ARG A 233 11.92 0.50 -12.95
CA ARG A 233 12.21 -0.91 -12.64
C ARG A 233 11.64 -1.25 -11.28
N PHE A 234 11.34 -2.51 -11.08
CA PHE A 234 11.05 -3.05 -9.76
C PHE A 234 12.34 -3.60 -9.13
N SER A 235 12.48 -3.46 -7.80
CA SER A 235 13.55 -4.13 -7.05
C SER A 235 13.42 -5.66 -7.20
N ARG A 236 14.55 -6.34 -7.25
CA ARG A 236 14.63 -7.81 -7.37
C ARG A 236 14.88 -8.45 -6.03
#